data_a50f75d4bfced5bb2f63a81e67128280
#
_entry.id   a50f75d4bfced5bb2f63a81e67128280
#
_cell.length_a   1.000
_cell.length_b   1.000
_cell.length_c   1.000
_cell.angle_alpha   90.00
_cell.angle_beta   90.00
_cell.angle_gamma   90.00
#
_symmetry.space_group_name_H-M   'P 1'
#
loop_
_entity.id
_entity.type
_entity.pdbx_description
1 polymer ?
#
loop_
_entity_poly.entity_id
_entity_poly.type
_entity_poly.pdbx_seq_one_letter_code
_entity_poly.pdbx_strand_id
1 'polypeptide(L)'
;MGKVYACSDLHGMLELYKQIKEFLQPEDKVYMLGDMGDRGTDCWETVKAIMNDPQFEVIKGNHEDMLIKAMKDYLRAFDPDPDLFFYSRSGSLLIHNGGMDTMKGWMAESNKAKWFNDLNKLPTHLEYKNKDGKIIFMSHAGFTPYAEDEFPPDEELIWDRNHYLYAWPHDALENAIVIHGHTPIEYIVDDQHRFTRGSYELPKYPLAYWYADGHKCCIDNGAFFTNCTVLLDLDTFEEHKFYTKDYDPEAIWD
;
A
#
# COMPACT_ATOMS: atom_id res chain seq x y z
N MET A 1 -5.81 -19.97 17.06
CA MET A 1 -6.30 -18.76 16.42
C MET A 1 -5.17 -18.28 15.53
N GLY A 2 -5.40 -18.07 14.26
CA GLY A 2 -4.37 -17.57 13.34
C GLY A 2 -3.86 -16.20 13.75
N LYS A 3 -2.69 -15.85 13.29
CA LYS A 3 -2.12 -14.49 13.43
C LYS A 3 -2.74 -13.56 12.41
N VAL A 4 -2.69 -12.26 12.68
CA VAL A 4 -3.17 -11.21 11.79
C VAL A 4 -2.03 -10.23 11.52
N TYR A 5 -1.78 -10.01 10.25
CA TYR A 5 -0.66 -9.20 9.78
C TYR A 5 -1.11 -8.05 8.89
N ALA A 6 -0.22 -7.08 8.68
CA ALA A 6 -0.35 -6.06 7.64
C ALA A 6 0.91 -6.01 6.77
N CYS A 7 0.72 -5.76 5.47
CA CYS A 7 1.76 -5.36 4.53
C CYS A 7 1.24 -4.31 3.55
N SER A 8 2.13 -3.63 2.82
CA SER A 8 1.77 -2.53 1.92
C SER A 8 2.71 -2.45 0.73
N ASP A 9 2.24 -1.80 -0.35
CA ASP A 9 3.07 -1.28 -1.44
C ASP A 9 4.00 -2.33 -2.07
N LEU A 10 3.45 -3.51 -2.42
CA LEU A 10 4.23 -4.56 -3.08
C LEU A 10 4.58 -4.24 -4.54
N HIS A 11 3.83 -3.35 -5.19
CA HIS A 11 4.15 -2.80 -6.50
C HIS A 11 4.68 -3.83 -7.51
N GLY A 12 3.90 -4.89 -7.79
CA GLY A 12 4.25 -5.87 -8.80
C GLY A 12 5.42 -6.80 -8.42
N MET A 13 5.84 -6.82 -7.16
CA MET A 13 6.90 -7.70 -6.67
C MET A 13 6.34 -9.07 -6.27
N LEU A 14 5.95 -9.87 -7.24
CA LEU A 14 5.34 -11.19 -7.05
C LEU A 14 6.18 -12.14 -6.20
N GLU A 15 7.51 -12.02 -6.26
CA GLU A 15 8.42 -12.84 -5.45
C GLU A 15 8.22 -12.58 -3.96
N LEU A 16 8.06 -11.32 -3.54
CA LEU A 16 7.80 -10.96 -2.14
C LEU A 16 6.44 -11.52 -1.66
N TYR A 17 5.39 -11.40 -2.48
CA TYR A 17 4.11 -12.03 -2.17
C TYR A 17 4.25 -13.55 -1.97
N LYS A 18 4.98 -14.25 -2.84
CA LYS A 18 5.18 -15.71 -2.72
C LYS A 18 5.90 -16.08 -1.44
N GLN A 19 6.92 -15.34 -1.04
CA GLN A 19 7.65 -15.57 0.21
C GLN A 19 6.75 -15.33 1.42
N ILE A 20 5.95 -14.25 1.43
CA ILE A 20 4.93 -14.02 2.47
C ILE A 20 3.97 -15.21 2.53
N LYS A 21 3.47 -15.66 1.39
CA LYS A 21 2.53 -16.78 1.30
C LYS A 21 3.12 -18.10 1.84
N GLU A 22 4.38 -18.37 1.57
CA GLU A 22 5.10 -19.54 2.11
C GLU A 22 5.31 -19.46 3.63
N PHE A 23 5.42 -18.26 4.17
CA PHE A 23 5.56 -18.02 5.61
C PHE A 23 4.24 -18.24 6.38
N LEU A 24 3.10 -17.86 5.79
CA LEU A 24 1.80 -17.89 6.45
C LEU A 24 1.32 -19.31 6.79
N GLN A 25 0.70 -19.47 7.95
CA GLN A 25 -0.05 -20.67 8.30
C GLN A 25 -1.48 -20.59 7.71
N PRO A 26 -2.18 -21.71 7.53
CA PRO A 26 -3.51 -21.72 6.87
C PRO A 26 -4.56 -20.81 7.53
N GLU A 27 -4.47 -20.57 8.83
CA GLU A 27 -5.43 -19.77 9.60
C GLU A 27 -5.04 -18.29 9.70
N ASP A 28 -3.85 -17.92 9.19
CA ASP A 28 -3.35 -16.54 9.26
C ASP A 28 -4.07 -15.65 8.24
N LYS A 29 -4.13 -14.36 8.56
CA LYS A 29 -4.70 -13.32 7.70
C LYS A 29 -3.70 -12.20 7.49
N VAL A 30 -3.77 -11.56 6.31
CA VAL A 30 -2.99 -10.38 5.95
C VAL A 30 -3.93 -9.28 5.49
N TYR A 31 -3.81 -8.11 6.07
CA TYR A 31 -4.37 -6.88 5.52
C TYR A 31 -3.34 -6.25 4.57
N MET A 32 -3.70 -6.20 3.28
CA MET A 32 -2.89 -5.56 2.23
C MET A 32 -3.34 -4.12 2.06
N LEU A 33 -2.46 -3.16 2.37
CA LEU A 33 -2.81 -1.74 2.45
C LEU A 33 -2.71 -1.01 1.10
N GLY A 34 -3.04 -1.70 0.01
CA GLY A 34 -3.06 -1.13 -1.35
C GLY A 34 -1.73 -1.19 -2.07
N ASP A 35 -1.73 -0.65 -3.29
CA ASP A 35 -0.59 -0.57 -4.21
C ASP A 35 0.04 -1.94 -4.51
N MET A 36 -0.83 -2.87 -4.95
CA MET A 36 -0.44 -4.24 -5.30
C MET A 36 0.34 -4.33 -6.60
N GLY A 37 -0.10 -3.57 -7.62
CA GLY A 37 0.46 -3.57 -8.97
C GLY A 37 1.40 -2.42 -9.25
N ASP A 38 1.65 -2.20 -10.55
CA ASP A 38 2.47 -1.09 -11.10
C ASP A 38 3.97 -1.17 -10.74
N ARG A 39 4.80 -0.49 -11.50
CA ARG A 39 6.25 -0.30 -11.28
C ARG A 39 7.12 -1.56 -11.36
N GLY A 40 6.77 -2.63 -10.65
CA GLY A 40 7.57 -3.86 -10.57
C GLY A 40 7.51 -4.73 -11.83
N THR A 41 8.04 -5.95 -11.72
CA THR A 41 8.22 -6.86 -12.88
C THR A 41 6.98 -7.67 -13.22
N ASP A 42 6.12 -7.95 -12.26
CA ASP A 42 4.97 -8.86 -12.40
C ASP A 42 3.66 -8.19 -11.99
N CYS A 43 3.42 -6.97 -12.51
CA CYS A 43 2.39 -6.04 -12.05
C CYS A 43 0.99 -6.66 -11.95
N TRP A 44 0.43 -7.14 -13.08
CA TRP A 44 -0.92 -7.71 -13.09
C TRP A 44 -1.00 -9.09 -12.41
N GLU A 45 0.05 -9.89 -12.52
CA GLU A 45 0.10 -11.20 -11.86
C GLU A 45 0.09 -11.06 -10.34
N THR A 46 0.75 -10.03 -9.79
CA THR A 46 0.72 -9.72 -8.35
C THR A 46 -0.68 -9.33 -7.90
N VAL A 47 -1.36 -8.43 -8.63
CA VAL A 47 -2.76 -8.08 -8.36
C VAL A 47 -3.64 -9.31 -8.35
N LYS A 48 -3.54 -10.19 -9.38
CA LYS A 48 -4.33 -11.43 -9.45
C LYS A 48 -4.03 -12.38 -8.29
N ALA A 49 -2.77 -12.55 -7.95
CA ALA A 49 -2.36 -13.44 -6.89
C ALA A 49 -2.95 -13.01 -5.54
N ILE A 50 -2.82 -11.74 -5.18
CA ILE A 50 -3.33 -11.19 -3.92
C ILE A 50 -4.87 -11.22 -3.87
N MET A 51 -5.54 -10.70 -4.92
CA MET A 51 -7.01 -10.62 -4.98
C MET A 51 -7.71 -11.98 -4.97
N ASN A 52 -7.05 -13.06 -5.40
CA ASN A 52 -7.61 -14.41 -5.37
C ASN A 52 -7.20 -15.20 -4.11
N ASP A 53 -6.35 -14.67 -3.25
CA ASP A 53 -5.91 -15.35 -2.04
C ASP A 53 -6.87 -15.06 -0.87
N PRO A 54 -7.56 -16.08 -0.33
CA PRO A 54 -8.52 -15.89 0.77
C PRO A 54 -7.88 -15.48 2.10
N GLN A 55 -6.55 -15.53 2.23
CA GLN A 55 -5.84 -15.05 3.41
C GLN A 55 -5.59 -13.53 3.36
N PHE A 56 -5.75 -12.91 2.17
CA PHE A 56 -5.53 -11.47 1.99
C PHE A 56 -6.86 -10.72 1.96
N GLU A 57 -6.97 -9.71 2.80
CA GLU A 57 -8.03 -8.70 2.77
C GLU A 57 -7.42 -7.37 2.36
N VAL A 58 -7.89 -6.81 1.25
CA VAL A 58 -7.22 -5.70 0.55
C VAL A 58 -7.99 -4.42 0.74
N ILE A 59 -7.30 -3.33 1.04
CA ILE A 59 -7.83 -1.97 0.91
C ILE A 59 -7.29 -1.31 -0.37
N LYS A 60 -8.00 -0.30 -0.83
CA LYS A 60 -7.64 0.46 -2.04
C LYS A 60 -6.47 1.39 -1.76
N GLY A 61 -5.42 1.33 -2.60
CA GLY A 61 -4.39 2.35 -2.69
C GLY A 61 -4.65 3.33 -3.84
N ASN A 62 -3.79 4.33 -3.97
CA ASN A 62 -3.91 5.31 -5.04
C ASN A 62 -3.61 4.70 -6.42
N HIS A 63 -2.79 3.65 -6.50
CA HIS A 63 -2.56 2.92 -7.75
C HIS A 63 -3.78 2.12 -8.19
N GLU A 64 -4.50 1.48 -7.28
CA GLU A 64 -5.80 0.87 -7.60
C GLU A 64 -6.82 1.92 -8.03
N ASP A 65 -6.87 3.10 -7.41
CA ASP A 65 -7.78 4.19 -7.81
C ASP A 65 -7.49 4.69 -9.23
N MET A 66 -6.22 4.90 -9.59
CA MET A 66 -5.80 5.25 -10.95
C MET A 66 -6.19 4.15 -11.95
N LEU A 67 -5.92 2.90 -11.63
CA LEU A 67 -6.24 1.75 -12.47
C LEU A 67 -7.76 1.63 -12.69
N ILE A 68 -8.56 1.76 -11.63
CA ILE A 68 -10.04 1.72 -11.72
C ILE A 68 -10.57 2.85 -12.60
N LYS A 69 -10.06 4.06 -12.46
CA LYS A 69 -10.43 5.21 -13.31
C LYS A 69 -10.09 4.92 -14.78
N ALA A 70 -8.92 4.37 -15.04
CA ALA A 70 -8.48 3.98 -16.37
C ALA A 70 -9.32 2.84 -16.97
N MET A 71 -9.56 1.78 -16.20
CA MET A 71 -10.45 0.67 -16.60
C MET A 71 -11.86 1.17 -16.95
N LYS A 72 -12.41 2.08 -16.13
CA LYS A 72 -13.75 2.65 -16.34
C LYS A 72 -13.84 3.42 -17.67
N ASP A 73 -12.83 4.23 -17.97
CA ASP A 73 -12.78 5.00 -19.20
C ASP A 73 -12.61 4.06 -20.41
N TYR A 74 -11.76 3.05 -20.29
CA TYR A 74 -11.59 2.03 -21.34
C TYR A 74 -12.89 1.26 -21.64
N LEU A 75 -13.60 0.82 -20.59
CA LEU A 75 -14.87 0.08 -20.76
C LEU A 75 -16.01 0.93 -21.35
N ARG A 76 -15.93 2.26 -21.22
CA ARG A 76 -16.91 3.21 -21.78
C ARG A 76 -16.63 3.60 -23.22
N ALA A 77 -15.42 3.44 -23.68
CA ALA A 77 -15.05 3.78 -25.04
C ALA A 77 -15.72 2.80 -26.03
N PHE A 78 -16.31 3.37 -27.09
CA PHE A 78 -16.82 2.57 -28.20
C PHE A 78 -15.61 2.17 -29.07
N ASP A 79 -15.28 0.89 -29.12
CA ASP A 79 -14.12 0.36 -29.86
C ASP A 79 -12.78 1.01 -29.42
N PRO A 80 -12.35 0.78 -28.18
CA PRO A 80 -11.14 1.40 -27.65
C PRO A 80 -9.90 0.87 -28.36
N ASP A 81 -9.22 1.74 -29.12
CA ASP A 81 -7.85 1.49 -29.58
C ASP A 81 -6.91 1.54 -28.35
N PRO A 82 -6.25 0.44 -27.98
CA PRO A 82 -5.37 0.41 -26.81
C PRO A 82 -4.26 1.46 -26.86
N ASP A 83 -3.71 1.72 -28.06
CA ASP A 83 -2.62 2.69 -28.20
C ASP A 83 -3.12 4.13 -28.01
N LEU A 84 -4.30 4.46 -28.53
CA LEU A 84 -4.91 5.77 -28.34
C LEU A 84 -5.43 5.97 -26.91
N PHE A 85 -5.88 4.91 -26.25
CA PHE A 85 -6.34 4.98 -24.87
C PHE A 85 -5.25 5.50 -23.93
N PHE A 86 -4.01 5.09 -24.11
CA PHE A 86 -2.90 5.55 -23.26
C PHE A 86 -2.60 7.05 -23.38
N TYR A 87 -3.10 7.74 -24.40
CA TYR A 87 -3.06 9.20 -24.49
C TYR A 87 -4.27 9.91 -23.86
N SER A 88 -5.24 9.16 -23.35
CA SER A 88 -6.33 9.72 -22.56
C SER A 88 -5.82 10.26 -21.21
N ARG A 89 -6.61 11.11 -20.54
CA ARG A 89 -6.22 11.67 -19.25
C ARG A 89 -5.96 10.58 -18.18
N SER A 90 -6.84 9.60 -18.07
CA SER A 90 -6.71 8.51 -17.09
C SER A 90 -5.60 7.53 -17.48
N GLY A 91 -5.48 7.18 -18.76
CA GLY A 91 -4.40 6.34 -19.27
C GLY A 91 -3.03 6.99 -19.09
N SER A 92 -2.89 8.27 -19.46
CA SER A 92 -1.64 9.01 -19.29
C SER A 92 -1.22 9.13 -17.83
N LEU A 93 -2.17 9.39 -16.90
CA LEU A 93 -1.88 9.44 -15.47
C LEU A 93 -1.37 8.08 -14.95
N LEU A 94 -2.04 7.01 -15.33
CA LEU A 94 -1.67 5.64 -14.94
C LEU A 94 -0.25 5.28 -15.45
N ILE A 95 0.05 5.57 -16.74
CA ILE A 95 1.36 5.31 -17.32
C ILE A 95 2.46 6.09 -16.59
N HIS A 96 2.22 7.38 -16.35
CA HIS A 96 3.21 8.24 -15.67
C HIS A 96 3.59 7.72 -14.28
N ASN A 97 2.67 6.98 -13.66
CA ASN A 97 2.87 6.33 -12.37
C ASN A 97 3.32 4.85 -12.46
N GLY A 98 3.69 4.36 -13.66
CA GLY A 98 4.23 3.01 -13.84
C GLY A 98 3.19 1.91 -14.07
N GLY A 99 1.92 2.27 -14.33
CA GLY A 99 0.81 1.31 -14.44
C GLY A 99 0.56 0.74 -15.84
N MET A 100 1.46 0.96 -16.80
CA MET A 100 1.27 0.46 -18.17
C MET A 100 1.11 -1.06 -18.23
N ASP A 101 1.99 -1.79 -17.55
CA ASP A 101 2.00 -3.26 -17.62
C ASP A 101 0.84 -3.87 -16.84
N THR A 102 0.41 -3.24 -15.73
CA THR A 102 -0.82 -3.60 -15.02
C THR A 102 -2.04 -3.48 -15.94
N MET A 103 -2.17 -2.35 -16.64
CA MET A 103 -3.30 -2.10 -17.55
C MET A 103 -3.30 -3.05 -18.75
N LYS A 104 -2.13 -3.31 -19.35
CA LYS A 104 -2.00 -4.28 -20.45
C LYS A 104 -2.38 -5.68 -20.00
N GLY A 105 -1.94 -6.10 -18.81
CA GLY A 105 -2.32 -7.38 -18.22
C GLY A 105 -3.84 -7.51 -18.06
N TRP A 106 -4.49 -6.50 -17.49
CA TRP A 106 -5.94 -6.46 -17.38
C TRP A 106 -6.64 -6.43 -18.76
N MET A 107 -6.14 -5.67 -19.74
CA MET A 107 -6.69 -5.63 -21.10
C MET A 107 -6.67 -7.02 -21.77
N ALA A 108 -5.74 -7.88 -21.42
CA ALA A 108 -5.65 -9.24 -21.92
C ALA A 108 -6.66 -10.21 -21.27
N GLU A 109 -7.26 -9.84 -20.14
CA GLU A 109 -8.24 -10.68 -19.44
C GLU A 109 -9.55 -10.87 -20.24
N SER A 110 -10.10 -12.08 -20.18
CA SER A 110 -11.40 -12.39 -20.79
C SER A 110 -12.59 -11.83 -20.00
N ASN A 111 -12.43 -11.62 -18.70
CA ASN A 111 -13.47 -11.21 -17.75
C ASN A 111 -13.20 -9.81 -17.15
N LYS A 112 -12.83 -8.87 -18.01
CA LYS A 112 -12.47 -7.49 -17.64
C LYS A 112 -13.44 -6.81 -16.67
N ALA A 113 -14.75 -6.96 -16.92
CA ALA A 113 -15.79 -6.34 -16.10
C ALA A 113 -15.82 -6.91 -14.66
N LYS A 114 -15.51 -8.22 -14.49
CA LYS A 114 -15.40 -8.80 -13.14
C LYS A 114 -14.26 -8.15 -12.37
N TRP A 115 -13.07 -8.08 -12.95
CA TRP A 115 -11.90 -7.47 -12.31
C TRP A 115 -12.14 -6.00 -11.95
N PHE A 116 -12.73 -5.23 -12.88
CA PHE A 116 -13.13 -3.85 -12.59
C PHE A 116 -14.07 -3.76 -11.38
N ASN A 117 -15.10 -4.61 -11.34
CA ASN A 117 -16.08 -4.59 -10.25
C ASN A 117 -15.46 -5.01 -8.91
N ASP A 118 -14.54 -5.98 -8.91
CA ASP A 118 -13.91 -6.46 -7.69
C ASP A 118 -12.97 -5.39 -7.12
N LEU A 119 -12.11 -4.79 -7.95
CA LEU A 119 -11.22 -3.70 -7.52
C LEU A 119 -12.00 -2.44 -7.09
N ASN A 120 -13.08 -2.10 -7.81
CA ASN A 120 -13.88 -0.92 -7.49
C ASN A 120 -14.60 -1.02 -6.12
N LYS A 121 -14.82 -2.24 -5.63
CA LYS A 121 -15.47 -2.50 -4.32
C LYS A 121 -14.49 -2.51 -3.14
N LEU A 122 -13.20 -2.44 -3.39
CA LEU A 122 -12.21 -2.41 -2.31
C LEU A 122 -12.52 -1.25 -1.34
N PRO A 123 -12.52 -1.51 -0.03
CA PRO A 123 -12.66 -0.46 0.97
C PRO A 123 -11.42 0.46 0.97
N THR A 124 -11.53 1.64 1.53
CA THR A 124 -10.43 2.60 1.66
C THR A 124 -9.71 2.51 3.00
N HIS A 125 -10.34 1.85 3.97
CA HIS A 125 -9.78 1.61 5.29
C HIS A 125 -10.35 0.33 5.91
N LEU A 126 -9.67 -0.17 6.93
CA LEU A 126 -10.09 -1.25 7.81
C LEU A 126 -9.71 -0.94 9.25
N GLU A 127 -10.43 -1.53 10.18
CA GLU A 127 -10.11 -1.49 11.59
C GLU A 127 -9.89 -2.90 12.14
N TYR A 128 -8.89 -3.04 12.98
CA TYR A 128 -8.61 -4.26 13.71
C TYR A 128 -8.45 -3.96 15.20
N LYS A 129 -9.09 -4.74 16.05
CA LYS A 129 -8.87 -4.68 17.50
C LYS A 129 -7.92 -5.78 17.90
N ASN A 130 -6.70 -5.40 18.30
CA ASN A 130 -5.68 -6.37 18.71
C ASN A 130 -5.99 -7.02 20.08
N LYS A 131 -5.18 -8.03 20.45
CA LYS A 131 -5.35 -8.78 21.71
C LYS A 131 -5.25 -7.92 22.97
N ASP A 132 -4.54 -6.80 22.91
CA ASP A 132 -4.42 -5.84 24.01
C ASP A 132 -5.59 -4.85 24.06
N GLY A 133 -6.55 -4.96 23.14
CA GLY A 133 -7.71 -4.10 23.05
C GLY A 133 -7.49 -2.77 22.34
N LYS A 134 -6.30 -2.53 21.76
CA LYS A 134 -6.01 -1.34 20.96
C LYS A 134 -6.72 -1.42 19.61
N ILE A 135 -7.25 -0.31 19.16
CA ILE A 135 -7.80 -0.18 17.82
C ILE A 135 -6.65 0.17 16.88
N ILE A 136 -6.50 -0.63 15.83
CA ILE A 136 -5.57 -0.38 14.73
C ILE A 136 -6.40 0.04 13.53
N PHE A 137 -6.26 1.31 13.15
CA PHE A 137 -6.85 1.86 11.94
C PHE A 137 -5.85 1.72 10.80
N MET A 138 -6.28 1.16 9.70
CA MET A 138 -5.45 0.91 8.53
C MET A 138 -6.05 1.60 7.32
N SER A 139 -5.28 2.46 6.68
CA SER A 139 -5.59 3.07 5.38
C SER A 139 -4.31 3.15 4.56
N HIS A 140 -4.45 3.38 3.25
CA HIS A 140 -3.26 3.42 2.40
C HIS A 140 -2.36 4.63 2.71
N ALA A 141 -2.92 5.84 2.74
CA ALA A 141 -2.16 7.09 2.94
C ALA A 141 -2.15 7.63 4.38
N GLY A 142 -2.75 6.90 5.33
CA GLY A 142 -2.85 7.32 6.71
C GLY A 142 -4.18 8.03 7.03
N PHE A 143 -4.25 8.68 8.17
CA PHE A 143 -5.42 9.37 8.66
C PHE A 143 -5.05 10.78 9.08
N THR A 144 -5.52 11.78 8.32
CA THR A 144 -5.41 13.19 8.70
C THR A 144 -6.79 13.64 9.13
N PRO A 145 -7.02 13.91 10.44
CA PRO A 145 -8.33 14.35 10.88
C PRO A 145 -8.66 15.71 10.27
N TYR A 146 -9.82 15.78 9.64
CA TYR A 146 -10.49 17.03 9.32
C TYR A 146 -11.03 17.66 10.62
N ALA A 147 -11.41 18.96 10.58
CA ALA A 147 -11.88 19.71 11.73
C ALA A 147 -12.73 18.86 12.69
N GLU A 148 -12.66 19.14 13.99
CA GLU A 148 -13.32 18.47 15.11
C GLU A 148 -14.49 17.56 14.69
N ASP A 149 -14.29 16.22 14.69
CA ASP A 149 -15.27 15.16 14.45
C ASP A 149 -15.61 14.78 12.98
N GLU A 150 -14.96 15.29 11.94
CA GLU A 150 -15.21 14.82 10.56
C GLU A 150 -14.22 13.73 10.14
N PHE A 151 -14.78 12.58 9.74
CA PHE A 151 -14.01 11.51 9.11
C PHE A 151 -13.49 11.96 7.74
N PRO A 152 -12.20 11.74 7.40
CA PRO A 152 -11.66 12.20 6.12
C PRO A 152 -12.35 11.52 4.94
N PRO A 153 -12.50 12.25 3.80
CA PRO A 153 -13.01 11.65 2.57
C PRO A 153 -12.13 10.48 2.11
N ASP A 154 -12.73 9.51 1.44
CA ASP A 154 -12.04 8.34 0.89
C ASP A 154 -10.80 8.70 0.07
N GLU A 155 -10.84 9.79 -0.70
CA GLU A 155 -9.72 10.25 -1.51
C GLU A 155 -8.49 10.62 -0.66
N GLU A 156 -8.68 11.15 0.53
CA GLU A 156 -7.58 11.48 1.43
C GLU A 156 -6.97 10.26 2.07
N LEU A 157 -7.78 9.25 2.42
CA LEU A 157 -7.28 8.00 2.97
C LEU A 157 -6.35 7.24 2.01
N ILE A 158 -6.37 7.59 0.72
CA ILE A 158 -5.58 6.92 -0.32
C ILE A 158 -4.56 7.81 -1.03
N TRP A 159 -4.64 9.14 -0.89
CA TRP A 159 -3.78 10.09 -1.61
C TRP A 159 -3.00 11.08 -0.73
N ASP A 160 -3.36 11.25 0.54
CA ASP A 160 -2.74 12.27 1.40
C ASP A 160 -1.26 11.98 1.65
N ARG A 161 -0.44 13.03 1.54
CA ARG A 161 0.99 12.99 1.89
C ARG A 161 1.33 13.88 3.08
N ASN A 162 0.33 14.39 3.77
CA ASN A 162 0.51 15.26 4.92
C ASN A 162 0.35 14.53 6.26
N HIS A 163 -0.18 13.30 6.24
CA HIS A 163 -0.44 12.53 7.44
C HIS A 163 0.76 12.48 8.39
N TYR A 164 1.96 12.27 7.88
CA TYR A 164 3.17 12.17 8.68
C TYR A 164 3.72 13.52 9.15
N LEU A 165 3.29 14.64 8.55
CA LEU A 165 3.72 16.00 8.93
C LEU A 165 2.97 16.54 10.14
N TYR A 166 1.76 16.07 10.41
CA TYR A 166 0.93 16.59 11.48
C TYR A 166 1.16 15.85 12.78
N ALA A 167 1.17 16.60 13.89
CA ALA A 167 1.13 16.03 15.22
C ALA A 167 -0.14 15.18 15.39
N TRP A 168 -0.05 14.13 16.21
CA TRP A 168 -1.20 13.30 16.52
C TRP A 168 -2.26 14.14 17.24
N PRO A 169 -3.51 14.18 16.78
CA PRO A 169 -4.58 14.84 17.51
C PRO A 169 -4.94 14.01 18.74
N HIS A 170 -4.63 14.50 19.91
CA HIS A 170 -4.81 13.81 21.19
C HIS A 170 -6.25 13.33 21.44
N ASP A 171 -7.26 13.95 20.86
CA ASP A 171 -8.67 13.73 21.22
C ASP A 171 -9.41 12.75 20.30
N ALA A 172 -9.01 12.58 19.05
CA ALA A 172 -9.79 11.80 18.09
C ALA A 172 -9.55 10.28 18.18
N LEU A 173 -8.34 9.84 18.60
CA LEU A 173 -7.93 8.43 18.58
C LEU A 173 -7.03 8.08 19.78
N GLU A 174 -7.39 8.51 20.99
CA GLU A 174 -6.57 8.40 22.22
C GLU A 174 -5.98 6.99 22.49
N ASN A 175 -6.61 5.94 21.94
CA ASN A 175 -6.18 4.56 22.06
C ASN A 175 -5.98 3.85 20.71
N ALA A 176 -5.89 4.59 19.60
CA ALA A 176 -5.73 4.00 18.28
C ALA A 176 -4.29 4.15 17.76
N ILE A 177 -3.95 3.22 16.88
CA ILE A 177 -2.71 3.24 16.10
C ILE A 177 -3.13 3.33 14.63
N VAL A 178 -2.51 4.22 13.86
CA VAL A 178 -2.68 4.27 12.39
C VAL A 178 -1.51 3.55 11.74
N ILE A 179 -1.80 2.52 10.94
CA ILE A 179 -0.82 1.84 10.11
C ILE A 179 -1.11 2.18 8.65
N HIS A 180 -0.09 2.58 7.90
CA HIS A 180 -0.21 3.03 6.53
C HIS A 180 1.00 2.68 5.65
N GLY A 181 0.85 2.89 4.33
CA GLY A 181 1.87 2.80 3.30
C GLY A 181 2.05 4.11 2.52
N HIS A 182 1.94 4.04 1.18
CA HIS A 182 1.87 5.15 0.24
C HIS A 182 3.11 6.02 0.10
N THR A 183 3.70 6.42 1.19
CA THR A 183 4.89 7.27 1.19
C THR A 183 6.04 6.43 1.74
N PRO A 184 7.02 6.05 0.90
CA PRO A 184 8.15 5.26 1.35
C PRO A 184 8.83 5.89 2.56
N ILE A 185 9.24 5.03 3.50
CA ILE A 185 9.79 5.44 4.81
C ILE A 185 10.93 6.44 4.68
N GLU A 186 11.77 6.34 3.64
CA GLU A 186 12.89 7.27 3.42
C GLU A 186 12.42 8.72 3.31
N TYR A 187 11.29 8.97 2.60
CA TYR A 187 10.76 10.34 2.45
C TYR A 187 10.17 10.87 3.75
N ILE A 188 9.56 9.99 4.56
CA ILE A 188 9.04 10.38 5.87
C ILE A 188 10.20 10.77 6.80
N VAL A 189 11.26 9.96 6.82
CA VAL A 189 12.46 10.22 7.64
C VAL A 189 13.13 11.49 7.20
N ASP A 190 13.34 11.70 5.89
CA ASP A 190 13.97 12.91 5.34
C ASP A 190 13.15 14.16 5.69
N ASP A 191 11.85 14.14 5.49
CA ASP A 191 10.98 15.28 5.82
C ASP A 191 10.93 15.59 7.32
N GLN A 192 10.90 14.59 8.19
CA GLN A 192 10.97 14.80 9.64
C GLN A 192 12.30 15.38 10.10
N HIS A 193 13.40 15.08 9.41
CA HIS A 193 14.74 15.54 9.73
C HIS A 193 15.19 16.80 8.99
N ARG A 194 14.48 17.28 7.98
CA ARG A 194 14.79 18.53 7.23
C ARG A 194 14.97 19.75 8.14
N PHE A 195 14.33 19.77 9.29
CA PHE A 195 14.39 20.87 10.25
C PHE A 195 15.38 20.63 11.40
N THR A 196 15.89 19.41 11.53
CA THR A 196 16.92 19.08 12.52
C THR A 196 18.30 19.18 11.84
N ARG A 197 19.09 20.18 12.18
CA ARG A 197 20.44 20.43 11.60
C ARG A 197 21.49 19.37 12.00
N GLY A 198 21.12 18.13 12.19
CA GLY A 198 21.99 17.01 12.55
C GLY A 198 22.13 16.00 11.40
N SER A 199 23.26 15.30 11.37
CA SER A 199 23.35 14.07 10.58
C SER A 199 22.49 13.00 11.24
N TYR A 200 21.64 12.33 10.48
CA TYR A 200 20.88 11.16 10.92
C TYR A 200 21.31 9.94 10.12
N GLU A 201 21.27 8.78 10.75
CA GLU A 201 21.45 7.52 10.05
C GLU A 201 20.10 7.10 9.45
N LEU A 202 20.11 6.78 8.17
CA LEU A 202 18.93 6.22 7.52
C LEU A 202 18.63 4.85 8.11
N PRO A 203 17.34 4.51 8.29
CA PRO A 203 16.97 3.23 8.87
C PRO A 203 17.38 2.08 7.92
N LYS A 204 17.73 0.93 8.49
CA LYS A 204 18.05 -0.28 7.71
C LYS A 204 16.76 -0.99 7.30
N TYR A 205 16.52 -1.06 6.01
CA TYR A 205 15.36 -1.75 5.42
C TYR A 205 15.48 -3.29 5.43
N PRO A 206 14.35 -4.00 5.42
CA PRO A 206 12.99 -3.51 5.65
C PRO A 206 12.69 -3.32 7.13
N LEU A 207 11.72 -2.46 7.42
CA LEU A 207 11.25 -2.19 8.80
C LEU A 207 9.81 -1.66 8.81
N ALA A 208 9.21 -1.64 10.00
CA ALA A 208 8.04 -0.85 10.32
C ALA A 208 8.50 0.43 11.02
N TYR A 209 8.25 1.58 10.42
CA TYR A 209 8.72 2.86 10.94
C TYR A 209 7.68 3.51 11.85
N TRP A 210 7.98 3.51 13.14
CA TRP A 210 7.12 4.06 14.18
C TRP A 210 7.45 5.52 14.48
N TYR A 211 6.43 6.37 14.57
CA TYR A 211 6.56 7.80 14.85
C TYR A 211 5.34 8.34 15.58
N ALA A 212 5.29 9.66 15.89
CA ALA A 212 4.22 10.28 16.66
C ALA A 212 3.94 9.53 17.99
N ASP A 213 4.99 9.34 18.79
CA ASP A 213 4.94 8.65 20.10
C ASP A 213 4.30 7.24 20.02
N GLY A 214 4.48 6.54 18.89
CA GLY A 214 3.97 5.18 18.66
C GLY A 214 2.51 5.11 18.22
N HIS A 215 1.90 6.23 17.87
CA HIS A 215 0.53 6.28 17.35
C HIS A 215 0.45 6.07 15.82
N LYS A 216 1.57 6.22 15.13
CA LYS A 216 1.64 6.06 13.67
C LYS A 216 2.74 5.08 13.29
N CYS A 217 2.46 4.26 12.28
CA CYS A 217 3.41 3.30 11.74
C CYS A 217 3.33 3.27 10.22
N CYS A 218 4.43 3.55 9.54
CA CYS A 218 4.56 3.34 8.10
C CYS A 218 5.22 2.00 7.81
N ILE A 219 4.64 1.23 6.88
CA ILE A 219 5.16 -0.06 6.43
C ILE A 219 5.47 -0.10 4.93
N ASP A 220 5.48 1.05 4.26
CA ASP A 220 5.93 1.17 2.87
C ASP A 220 7.45 1.20 2.81
N ASN A 221 8.04 0.08 2.44
CA ASN A 221 9.49 -0.08 2.30
C ASN A 221 9.98 0.23 0.88
N GLY A 222 9.12 0.72 -0.03
CA GLY A 222 9.49 0.98 -1.41
C GLY A 222 9.90 -0.28 -2.17
N ALA A 223 9.13 -1.37 -2.04
CA ALA A 223 9.49 -2.72 -2.47
C ALA A 223 10.05 -2.80 -3.90
N PHE A 224 9.53 -1.99 -4.84
CA PHE A 224 9.93 -2.03 -6.25
C PHE A 224 11.36 -1.49 -6.50
N PHE A 225 11.93 -0.72 -5.59
CA PHE A 225 13.31 -0.22 -5.71
C PHE A 225 14.24 -0.77 -4.62
N THR A 226 13.71 -1.09 -3.43
CA THR A 226 14.50 -1.67 -2.33
C THR A 226 14.62 -3.19 -2.41
N ASN A 227 13.76 -3.85 -3.20
CA ASN A 227 13.70 -5.31 -3.28
C ASN A 227 13.38 -6.02 -1.95
N CYS A 228 12.71 -5.33 -1.03
CA CYS A 228 12.34 -5.88 0.27
C CYS A 228 11.01 -5.34 0.79
N THR A 229 10.42 -6.04 1.75
CA THR A 229 9.19 -5.62 2.44
C THR A 229 9.14 -6.17 3.87
N VAL A 230 8.25 -5.61 4.67
CA VAL A 230 7.92 -6.08 6.01
C VAL A 230 6.49 -6.60 6.07
N LEU A 231 6.29 -7.67 6.84
CA LEU A 231 4.99 -8.15 7.27
C LEU A 231 4.91 -7.91 8.79
N LEU A 232 4.00 -7.05 9.21
CA LEU A 232 3.86 -6.63 10.62
C LEU A 232 2.75 -7.43 11.31
N ASP A 233 3.08 -8.15 12.38
CA ASP A 233 2.09 -8.82 13.25
C ASP A 233 1.31 -7.75 14.03
N LEU A 234 -0.01 -7.70 13.86
CA LEU A 234 -0.86 -6.65 14.46
C LEU A 234 -1.15 -6.85 15.96
N ASP A 235 -0.90 -8.04 16.48
CA ASP A 235 -1.07 -8.32 17.90
C ASP A 235 0.20 -8.02 18.72
N THR A 236 1.38 -8.29 18.15
CA THR A 236 2.66 -8.23 18.85
C THR A 236 3.56 -7.11 18.36
N PHE A 237 3.27 -6.55 17.16
CA PHE A 237 4.11 -5.63 16.39
C PHE A 237 5.49 -6.20 16.04
N GLU A 238 5.61 -7.54 16.01
CA GLU A 238 6.79 -8.22 15.50
C GLU A 238 6.90 -8.03 13.98
N GLU A 239 8.11 -7.73 13.51
CA GLU A 239 8.43 -7.55 12.10
C GLU A 239 8.97 -8.84 11.51
N HIS A 240 8.35 -9.33 10.43
CA HIS A 240 8.87 -10.40 9.60
C HIS A 240 9.36 -9.82 8.27
N LYS A 241 10.62 -10.06 7.92
CA LYS A 241 11.34 -9.37 6.85
C LYS A 241 11.52 -10.28 5.65
N PHE A 242 11.21 -9.77 4.46
CA PHE A 242 11.28 -10.50 3.20
C PHE A 242 12.13 -9.75 2.17
N TYR A 243 12.88 -10.50 1.38
CA TYR A 243 13.87 -9.98 0.45
C TYR A 243 13.81 -10.73 -0.87
N THR A 244 13.84 -10.04 -1.99
CA THR A 244 14.08 -10.73 -3.26
C THR A 244 15.56 -11.11 -3.40
N LYS A 245 15.87 -11.95 -4.39
CA LYS A 245 17.26 -12.31 -4.74
C LYS A 245 18.11 -11.11 -5.16
N ASP A 246 17.48 -10.02 -5.57
CA ASP A 246 18.13 -8.80 -6.07
C ASP A 246 18.28 -7.72 -4.95
N TYR A 247 17.95 -8.08 -3.70
CA TYR A 247 18.15 -7.20 -2.55
C TYR A 247 19.63 -6.93 -2.30
N ASP A 248 19.99 -5.65 -2.26
CA ASP A 248 21.33 -5.20 -1.91
C ASP A 248 21.25 -4.11 -0.84
N PRO A 249 21.67 -4.37 0.41
CA PRO A 249 21.60 -3.39 1.49
C PRO A 249 22.52 -2.19 1.28
N GLU A 250 23.52 -2.28 0.42
CA GLU A 250 24.46 -1.18 0.13
C GLU A 250 23.97 -0.29 -1.00
N ALA A 251 23.14 -0.82 -1.92
CA ALA A 251 22.63 -0.08 -3.09
C ALA A 251 21.39 0.78 -2.80
N ILE A 252 20.76 0.64 -1.65
CA ILE A 252 19.50 1.37 -1.32
C ILE A 252 19.72 2.89 -1.20
N TRP A 253 20.97 3.35 -1.09
CA TRP A 253 21.33 4.73 -0.76
C TRP A 253 22.27 5.40 -1.76
N ASP A 254 22.55 4.77 -2.90
CA ASP A 254 23.27 5.38 -4.03
C ASP A 254 22.29 6.07 -5.00
#